data_205c38a997da780d36872be353b9ef5b
#
_entry.id   205c38a997da780d36872be353b9ef5b
#
_cell.length_a   1.000
_cell.length_b   1.000
_cell.length_c   1.000
_cell.angle_alpha   90.00
_cell.angle_beta   90.00
_cell.angle_gamma   90.00
#
_symmetry.space_group_name_H-M   'P 1'
#
loop_
_entity.id
_entity.type
_entity.pdbx_description
1 polymer ?
#
loop_
_entity_poly.entity_id
_entity_poly.type
_entity_poly.pdbx_seq_one_letter_code
_entity_poly.pdbx_strand_id
1 'polypeptide(L)'
;MSRLDYAPKLKEIEITDIKKGLGVFTPKPDKPVSFAALKETLKKAGYTLDTAEITIEGTLVRDGQGWALVVAPSGQRFALEGADLAKVLEGTAPDTRVEIVGDWKTAGEGAAAREVISPRAAKKAEGGPKPAAAGATSFKGASALRFVPASFDASETNPFSGAPESSEIPVTNAPLAPIRVTSPGLTVYKGGAVTPRLYFIEQHLGNLNVSRQMLDLSVSYTPTQRLQLEVEVPVSRTSFDDGVNSGAGVGLGNVTLWGKYRFFRTVKTYGDRQAAVRLGLELPTGGKSAPTETEVNAPAFVRQQLTPINGGLSPHFDVAFSQAGGRFIFGGNVETILRSERDGYRLGHEVRVNTDLEYVLLPRDYEKPGGELFLILETTFVQRGRGRVGGVTVPGSKATEYYLAPGLQFAAAPQFVIEGSYQFPVVRNAGPLVLRNDRNVLFGVRYLF
;
A
#
# COMPACT_ATOMS: atom_id res chain seq x y z
N MET A 1 -9.63 15.92 7.58
CA MET A 1 -9.51 17.40 7.39
C MET A 1 -10.50 17.95 6.36
N SER A 2 -10.75 17.29 5.22
CA SER A 2 -11.73 17.74 4.20
C SER A 2 -13.17 17.92 4.67
N ARG A 3 -13.51 17.44 5.87
CA ARG A 3 -14.86 17.57 6.49
C ARG A 3 -15.00 18.74 7.46
N LEU A 4 -13.93 19.50 7.67
CA LEU A 4 -13.96 20.70 8.49
C LEU A 4 -14.19 21.91 7.59
N ASP A 5 -15.30 22.61 7.76
CA ASP A 5 -15.68 23.76 6.92
C ASP A 5 -14.63 24.87 6.92
N TYR A 6 -13.90 25.01 8.02
CA TYR A 6 -12.84 26.00 8.20
C TYR A 6 -11.46 25.53 7.75
N ALA A 7 -11.26 24.22 7.47
CA ALA A 7 -9.97 23.74 7.01
C ALA A 7 -9.70 24.17 5.56
N PRO A 8 -8.44 24.50 5.22
CA PRO A 8 -8.03 24.76 3.86
C PRO A 8 -8.05 23.46 3.04
N LYS A 9 -7.77 23.57 1.73
CA LYS A 9 -7.55 22.36 0.91
C LYS A 9 -6.32 21.60 1.40
N LEU A 10 -6.32 20.29 1.25
CA LEU A 10 -5.26 19.40 1.80
C LEU A 10 -3.84 19.84 1.42
N LYS A 11 -3.66 20.38 0.22
CA LYS A 11 -2.39 20.90 -0.31
C LYS A 11 -1.88 22.17 0.38
N GLU A 12 -2.71 22.82 1.21
CA GLU A 12 -2.39 24.05 1.93
C GLU A 12 -2.06 23.79 3.41
N ILE A 13 -2.02 22.50 3.80
CA ILE A 13 -1.63 22.07 5.14
C ILE A 13 -0.15 21.78 5.13
N GLU A 14 0.61 22.54 5.88
CA GLU A 14 2.03 22.33 6.04
C GLU A 14 2.30 21.34 7.18
N ILE A 15 2.94 20.21 6.87
CA ILE A 15 3.39 19.25 7.87
C ILE A 15 4.85 19.56 8.17
N THR A 16 5.10 20.28 9.24
CA THR A 16 6.42 20.82 9.56
C THR A 16 7.34 19.83 10.28
N ASP A 17 6.80 18.87 11.01
CA ASP A 17 7.59 17.81 11.67
C ASP A 17 6.79 16.53 11.78
N ILE A 18 7.00 15.65 10.82
CA ILE A 18 6.31 14.35 10.77
C ILE A 18 6.69 13.45 11.96
N LYS A 19 7.92 13.53 12.46
CA LYS A 19 8.39 12.72 13.61
C LYS A 19 7.67 13.07 14.89
N LYS A 20 7.32 14.35 15.04
CA LYS A 20 6.53 14.85 16.18
C LYS A 20 5.04 14.90 15.89
N GLY A 21 4.62 14.50 14.67
CA GLY A 21 3.24 14.59 14.25
C GLY A 21 2.72 16.03 14.16
N LEU A 22 3.59 16.99 13.88
CA LEU A 22 3.27 18.41 13.90
C LEU A 22 2.73 18.86 12.54
N GLY A 23 1.47 19.29 12.52
CA GLY A 23 0.85 19.91 11.35
C GLY A 23 0.47 21.36 11.63
N VAL A 24 0.67 22.23 10.65
CA VAL A 24 0.29 23.65 10.70
C VAL A 24 -0.61 23.96 9.52
N PHE A 25 -1.70 24.66 9.73
CA PHE A 25 -2.53 25.18 8.67
C PHE A 25 -3.20 26.49 9.04
N THR A 26 -3.54 27.29 8.04
CA THR A 26 -4.29 28.52 8.20
C THR A 26 -5.76 28.24 7.94
N PRO A 27 -6.67 28.45 8.93
CA PRO A 27 -8.10 28.31 8.72
C PRO A 27 -8.63 29.33 7.72
N LYS A 28 -9.79 29.04 7.12
CA LYS A 28 -10.52 30.01 6.31
C LYS A 28 -11.01 31.16 7.21
N PRO A 29 -10.77 32.41 6.82
CA PRO A 29 -10.99 33.56 7.71
C PRO A 29 -12.47 33.83 8.02
N ASP A 30 -13.38 33.39 7.18
CA ASP A 30 -14.82 33.58 7.30
C ASP A 30 -15.54 32.46 8.07
N LYS A 31 -14.81 31.42 8.48
CA LYS A 31 -15.38 30.24 9.15
C LYS A 31 -14.96 30.16 10.61
N PRO A 32 -15.91 29.88 11.52
CA PRO A 32 -15.57 29.64 12.92
C PRO A 32 -14.80 28.33 13.05
N VAL A 33 -13.76 28.32 13.89
CA VAL A 33 -12.95 27.13 14.18
C VAL A 33 -13.46 26.43 15.44
N SER A 34 -13.33 25.10 15.51
CA SER A 34 -13.70 24.31 16.67
C SER A 34 -12.66 23.25 16.96
N PHE A 35 -12.09 23.30 18.17
CA PHE A 35 -11.14 22.30 18.66
C PHE A 35 -11.81 20.93 18.80
N ALA A 36 -13.05 20.88 19.29
CA ALA A 36 -13.79 19.63 19.42
C ALA A 36 -14.01 18.96 18.06
N ALA A 37 -14.40 19.73 17.03
CA ALA A 37 -14.56 19.22 15.67
C ALA A 37 -13.23 18.75 15.06
N LEU A 38 -12.11 19.47 15.34
CA LEU A 38 -10.78 19.07 14.93
C LEU A 38 -10.38 17.74 15.58
N LYS A 39 -10.56 17.64 16.92
CA LYS A 39 -10.26 16.43 17.69
C LYS A 39 -11.06 15.22 17.22
N GLU A 40 -12.37 15.41 16.98
CA GLU A 40 -13.24 14.34 16.47
C GLU A 40 -12.86 13.91 15.06
N THR A 41 -12.56 14.87 14.17
CA THR A 41 -12.13 14.56 12.80
C THR A 41 -10.80 13.82 12.77
N LEU A 42 -9.85 14.21 13.61
CA LEU A 42 -8.58 13.51 13.75
C LEU A 42 -8.77 12.12 14.35
N LYS A 43 -9.64 11.97 15.37
CA LYS A 43 -9.99 10.66 15.96
C LYS A 43 -10.60 9.72 14.92
N LYS A 44 -11.52 10.20 14.09
CA LYS A 44 -12.10 9.43 12.96
C LYS A 44 -11.05 9.02 11.91
N ALA A 45 -9.96 9.77 11.81
CA ALA A 45 -8.83 9.45 10.93
C ALA A 45 -7.74 8.58 11.61
N GLY A 46 -7.97 8.12 12.86
CA GLY A 46 -7.02 7.28 13.61
C GLY A 46 -5.92 8.05 14.34
N TYR A 47 -6.09 9.37 14.54
CA TYR A 47 -5.13 10.19 15.26
C TYR A 47 -5.73 10.71 16.57
N THR A 48 -4.91 10.80 17.61
CA THR A 48 -5.27 11.47 18.88
C THR A 48 -4.69 12.87 18.87
N LEU A 49 -5.51 13.89 19.18
CA LEU A 49 -5.07 15.26 19.37
C LEU A 49 -4.88 15.53 20.87
N ASP A 50 -3.65 15.76 21.29
CA ASP A 50 -3.33 16.08 22.68
C ASP A 50 -3.47 17.58 22.96
N THR A 51 -2.77 18.37 22.15
CA THR A 51 -2.71 19.81 22.31
C THR A 51 -2.83 20.50 20.96
N ALA A 52 -3.40 21.68 20.93
CA ALA A 52 -3.35 22.55 19.78
C ALA A 52 -2.92 23.96 20.24
N GLU A 53 -1.98 24.52 19.50
CA GLU A 53 -1.59 25.91 19.66
C GLU A 53 -2.26 26.73 18.57
N ILE A 54 -2.77 27.89 18.93
CA ILE A 54 -3.39 28.83 17.99
C ILE A 54 -2.67 30.16 18.03
N THR A 55 -2.38 30.70 16.84
CA THR A 55 -2.00 32.12 16.69
C THR A 55 -3.18 32.83 16.01
N ILE A 56 -3.76 33.79 16.69
CA ILE A 56 -5.02 34.42 16.25
C ILE A 56 -5.03 35.92 16.51
N GLU A 57 -5.51 36.67 15.54
CA GLU A 57 -5.65 38.12 15.63
C GLU A 57 -7.12 38.49 15.83
N GLY A 58 -7.40 39.37 16.77
CA GLY A 58 -8.76 39.82 17.08
C GLY A 58 -8.80 41.03 17.98
N THR A 59 -10.01 41.46 18.29
CA THR A 59 -10.27 42.58 19.23
C THR A 59 -10.48 42.02 20.64
N LEU A 60 -9.73 42.53 21.59
CA LEU A 60 -9.84 42.15 22.97
C LEU A 60 -11.07 42.79 23.62
N VAL A 61 -11.92 41.96 24.21
CA VAL A 61 -13.17 42.44 24.85
C VAL A 61 -13.19 41.95 26.28
N ARG A 62 -13.69 42.83 27.19
CA ARG A 62 -13.90 42.47 28.58
C ARG A 62 -15.36 42.58 28.93
N ASP A 63 -15.95 41.52 29.45
CA ASP A 63 -17.32 41.48 29.92
C ASP A 63 -17.40 40.91 31.34
N GLY A 64 -18.63 40.75 31.87
CA GLY A 64 -18.86 40.19 33.20
C GLY A 64 -18.39 38.76 33.41
N GLN A 65 -18.00 38.08 32.37
CA GLN A 65 -17.46 36.70 32.39
C GLN A 65 -15.90 36.66 32.26
N GLY A 66 -15.24 37.79 32.02
CA GLY A 66 -13.81 37.87 31.88
C GLY A 66 -13.30 38.48 30.58
N TRP A 67 -12.09 38.09 30.18
CA TRP A 67 -11.51 38.52 28.90
C TRP A 67 -11.88 37.56 27.75
N ALA A 68 -12.19 38.14 26.61
CA ALA A 68 -12.44 37.38 25.37
C ALA A 68 -11.79 38.06 24.16
N LEU A 69 -11.48 37.30 23.15
CA LEU A 69 -11.01 37.74 21.84
C LEU A 69 -12.12 37.56 20.80
N VAL A 70 -12.47 38.61 20.10
CA VAL A 70 -13.47 38.57 19.00
C VAL A 70 -12.74 38.69 17.69
N VAL A 71 -12.93 37.72 16.81
CA VAL A 71 -12.20 37.55 15.55
C VAL A 71 -13.06 37.97 14.36
N ALA A 72 -12.58 38.91 13.56
CA ALA A 72 -13.24 39.30 12.31
C ALA A 72 -12.60 38.52 11.13
N PRO A 73 -13.36 38.18 10.05
CA PRO A 73 -14.77 38.50 9.83
C PRO A 73 -15.77 37.48 10.42
N SER A 74 -15.30 36.33 10.96
CA SER A 74 -16.18 35.25 11.44
C SER A 74 -17.09 35.66 12.59
N GLY A 75 -16.72 36.71 13.35
CA GLY A 75 -17.43 37.12 14.57
C GLY A 75 -17.24 36.12 15.74
N GLN A 76 -16.35 35.12 15.56
CA GLN A 76 -16.10 34.10 16.58
C GLN A 76 -15.49 34.70 17.84
N ARG A 77 -16.00 34.24 18.99
CA ARG A 77 -15.53 34.64 20.30
C ARG A 77 -14.73 33.51 20.95
N PHE A 78 -13.54 33.82 21.44
CA PHE A 78 -12.70 32.93 22.24
C PHE A 78 -12.61 33.47 23.66
N ALA A 79 -12.96 32.67 24.66
CA ALA A 79 -12.69 33.02 26.06
C ALA A 79 -11.18 32.92 26.33
N LEU A 80 -10.66 33.88 27.04
CA LEU A 80 -9.24 33.88 27.46
C LEU A 80 -9.15 33.45 28.92
N GLU A 81 -8.47 32.35 29.20
CA GLU A 81 -8.31 31.76 30.53
C GLU A 81 -6.87 31.32 30.74
N GLY A 82 -6.40 31.34 31.97
CA GLY A 82 -5.04 30.88 32.35
C GLY A 82 -4.47 31.62 33.53
N ALA A 83 -3.53 30.97 34.25
CA ALA A 83 -2.89 31.56 35.44
C ALA A 83 -2.10 32.82 35.10
N ASP A 84 -1.49 32.89 33.93
CA ASP A 84 -0.64 33.99 33.47
C ASP A 84 -1.41 35.06 32.67
N LEU A 85 -2.75 34.95 32.55
CA LEU A 85 -3.57 35.85 31.72
C LEU A 85 -3.34 37.34 32.07
N ALA A 86 -3.30 37.69 33.37
CA ALA A 86 -3.11 39.06 33.80
C ALA A 86 -1.73 39.62 33.38
N LYS A 87 -0.69 38.77 33.43
CA LYS A 87 0.66 39.13 33.01
C LYS A 87 0.79 39.26 31.50
N VAL A 88 0.15 38.36 30.75
CA VAL A 88 0.19 38.36 29.26
C VAL A 88 -0.55 39.56 28.68
N LEU A 89 -1.60 40.01 29.37
CA LEU A 89 -2.43 41.17 28.93
C LEU A 89 -2.02 42.48 29.64
N GLU A 90 -0.93 42.48 30.41
CA GLU A 90 -0.47 43.67 31.12
C GLU A 90 -0.23 44.85 30.16
N GLY A 91 -0.81 46.00 30.47
CA GLY A 91 -0.72 47.19 29.63
C GLY A 91 -1.57 47.18 28.37
N THR A 92 -2.50 46.17 28.20
CA THR A 92 -3.40 46.10 27.05
C THR A 92 -4.82 46.49 27.47
N ALA A 93 -5.37 47.53 26.86
CA ALA A 93 -6.72 48.00 27.17
C ALA A 93 -7.78 47.17 26.42
N PRO A 94 -9.04 47.11 26.94
CA PRO A 94 -10.16 46.61 26.17
C PRO A 94 -10.29 47.35 24.82
N ASP A 95 -10.90 46.71 23.83
CA ASP A 95 -11.08 47.19 22.42
C ASP A 95 -9.79 47.38 21.63
N THR A 96 -8.67 46.88 22.19
CA THR A 96 -7.38 46.85 21.47
C THR A 96 -7.31 45.61 20.57
N ARG A 97 -6.85 45.82 19.31
CA ARG A 97 -6.55 44.74 18.42
C ARG A 97 -5.21 44.09 18.76
N VAL A 98 -5.24 42.78 18.98
CA VAL A 98 -4.05 42.01 19.45
C VAL A 98 -3.93 40.71 18.64
N GLU A 99 -2.71 40.27 18.49
CA GLU A 99 -2.36 38.91 18.10
C GLU A 99 -2.06 38.11 19.36
N ILE A 100 -2.74 36.99 19.53
CA ILE A 100 -2.57 36.09 20.67
C ILE A 100 -2.02 34.74 20.18
N VAL A 101 -0.98 34.25 20.88
CA VAL A 101 -0.45 32.89 20.76
C VAL A 101 -0.77 32.15 22.04
N GLY A 102 -1.38 30.96 21.94
CA GLY A 102 -1.71 30.19 23.13
C GLY A 102 -2.26 28.81 22.87
N ASP A 103 -2.47 28.06 23.96
CA ASP A 103 -3.07 26.75 23.91
C ASP A 103 -4.57 26.88 23.71
N TRP A 104 -5.09 26.10 22.75
CA TRP A 104 -6.48 26.14 22.33
C TRP A 104 -7.22 24.86 22.69
N LYS A 105 -8.39 24.97 23.26
CA LYS A 105 -9.31 23.87 23.62
C LYS A 105 -10.78 24.30 23.52
N THR A 106 -11.67 23.33 23.44
CA THR A 106 -13.13 23.54 23.66
C THR A 106 -13.43 23.20 25.12
N ALA A 107 -14.07 24.08 25.86
CA ALA A 107 -14.57 23.86 27.22
C ALA A 107 -16.10 23.74 27.20
N GLY A 108 -16.66 22.84 28.01
CA GLY A 108 -18.09 22.53 28.05
C GLY A 108 -18.51 21.52 26.98
N GLU A 109 -19.75 21.08 27.06
CA GLU A 109 -20.37 20.11 26.13
C GLU A 109 -21.69 20.66 25.57
N GLY A 110 -22.03 20.20 24.35
CA GLY A 110 -23.28 20.55 23.69
C GLY A 110 -23.45 22.07 23.47
N ALA A 111 -24.59 22.62 23.84
CA ALA A 111 -24.90 24.05 23.66
C ALA A 111 -24.08 25.01 24.56
N ALA A 112 -23.43 24.47 25.61
CA ALA A 112 -22.54 25.22 26.49
C ALA A 112 -21.05 25.17 26.05
N ALA A 113 -20.75 24.51 24.93
CA ALA A 113 -19.40 24.42 24.40
C ALA A 113 -18.89 25.80 23.96
N ARG A 114 -17.72 26.20 24.46
CA ARG A 114 -17.04 27.44 24.09
C ARG A 114 -15.58 27.19 23.76
N GLU A 115 -15.06 27.92 22.79
CA GLU A 115 -13.64 27.86 22.45
C GLU A 115 -12.85 28.73 23.45
N VAL A 116 -11.79 28.16 24.01
CA VAL A 116 -10.97 28.77 25.05
C VAL A 116 -9.52 28.79 24.61
N ILE A 117 -8.84 29.92 24.80
CA ILE A 117 -7.42 30.07 24.59
C ILE A 117 -6.76 30.36 25.94
N SER A 118 -5.70 29.61 26.26
CA SER A 118 -4.80 29.94 27.36
C SER A 118 -3.59 30.69 26.79
N PRO A 119 -3.57 32.04 26.86
CA PRO A 119 -2.54 32.81 26.18
C PRO A 119 -1.15 32.60 26.79
N ARG A 120 -0.16 32.44 25.91
CA ARG A 120 1.26 32.44 26.28
C ARG A 120 1.97 33.75 25.92
N ALA A 121 1.46 34.43 24.87
CA ALA A 121 1.95 35.73 24.44
C ALA A 121 0.82 36.53 23.79
N ALA A 122 0.87 37.86 23.97
CA ALA A 122 0.01 38.82 23.28
C ALA A 122 0.86 39.98 22.74
N LYS A 123 0.58 40.40 21.52
CA LYS A 123 1.23 41.56 20.89
C LYS A 123 0.14 42.47 20.33
N LYS A 124 0.34 43.80 20.41
CA LYS A 124 -0.52 44.73 19.68
C LYS A 124 -0.36 44.50 18.20
N ALA A 125 -1.47 44.31 17.48
CA ALA A 125 -1.45 44.18 16.03
C ALA A 125 -1.16 45.57 15.41
N GLU A 126 -0.05 45.68 14.71
CA GLU A 126 0.31 46.91 13.98
C GLU A 126 -0.47 46.97 12.67
N GLY A 127 -1.41 47.93 12.54
CA GLY A 127 -2.07 48.27 11.29
C GLY A 127 -3.58 48.42 11.41
N GLY A 128 -4.05 49.68 11.38
CA GLY A 128 -5.46 50.01 11.22
C GLY A 128 -6.00 49.56 9.84
N PRO A 129 -7.35 49.50 9.65
CA PRO A 129 -7.95 49.06 8.42
C PRO A 129 -7.63 50.01 7.28
N LYS A 130 -6.84 49.59 6.29
CA LYS A 130 -6.69 50.33 5.05
C LYS A 130 -7.95 50.09 4.20
N PRO A 131 -8.63 51.14 3.71
CA PRO A 131 -9.80 50.95 2.89
C PRO A 131 -9.47 50.16 1.62
N ALA A 132 -10.36 49.27 1.25
CA ALA A 132 -10.20 48.38 0.10
C ALA A 132 -10.07 49.19 -1.19
N ALA A 133 -8.88 49.12 -1.79
CA ALA A 133 -8.71 49.37 -3.23
C ALA A 133 -8.78 48.04 -3.94
N ALA A 134 -9.63 47.93 -4.94
CA ALA A 134 -9.83 46.74 -5.75
C ALA A 134 -8.52 46.35 -6.45
N GLY A 135 -8.05 45.14 -6.24
CA GLY A 135 -6.91 44.54 -6.94
C GLY A 135 -5.90 43.94 -5.97
N ALA A 136 -5.81 42.61 -5.96
CA ALA A 136 -4.81 41.77 -5.31
C ALA A 136 -4.68 41.97 -3.78
N THR A 137 -5.53 41.33 -3.01
CA THR A 137 -5.48 41.26 -1.55
C THR A 137 -4.53 40.14 -1.10
N SER A 138 -3.33 40.54 -0.69
CA SER A 138 -2.52 39.77 0.25
C SER A 138 -3.16 39.94 1.64
N PHE A 139 -3.91 38.95 2.10
CA PHE A 139 -4.42 38.91 3.47
C PHE A 139 -3.28 38.50 4.43
N LYS A 140 -2.65 39.48 5.10
CA LYS A 140 -1.88 39.30 6.32
C LYS A 140 -2.86 39.34 7.49
N GLY A 141 -3.39 38.21 7.86
CA GLY A 141 -4.31 38.00 8.98
C GLY A 141 -4.54 36.51 9.17
N ALA A 142 -3.48 35.72 8.95
CA ALA A 142 -3.57 34.29 9.00
C ALA A 142 -3.31 33.82 10.43
N SER A 143 -4.37 33.31 11.08
CA SER A 143 -4.22 32.51 12.29
C SER A 143 -3.63 31.16 11.90
N ALA A 144 -2.46 30.81 12.43
CA ALA A 144 -1.84 29.50 12.23
C ALA A 144 -2.30 28.55 13.36
N LEU A 145 -2.83 27.40 12.98
CA LEU A 145 -3.14 26.31 13.90
C LEU A 145 -2.03 25.28 13.87
N ARG A 146 -1.41 25.05 15.02
CA ARG A 146 -0.39 24.05 15.23
C ARG A 146 -0.95 22.96 16.13
N PHE A 147 -0.88 21.69 15.71
CA PHE A 147 -1.32 20.58 16.53
C PHE A 147 -0.25 19.48 16.59
N VAL A 148 -0.18 18.84 17.74
CA VAL A 148 0.70 17.70 17.98
C VAL A 148 -0.20 16.50 18.27
N PRO A 149 -0.27 15.49 17.40
CA PRO A 149 -0.95 14.26 17.72
C PRO A 149 -0.12 13.48 18.77
N ALA A 150 -0.80 12.97 19.79
CA ALA A 150 -0.20 12.07 20.75
C ALA A 150 0.23 10.76 20.10
N SER A 151 1.19 10.10 20.74
CA SER A 151 1.63 8.75 20.38
C SER A 151 0.45 7.80 20.26
N PHE A 152 0.43 7.04 19.18
CA PHE A 152 -0.57 6.03 18.90
C PHE A 152 -0.57 4.96 20.00
N ASP A 153 -1.61 4.92 20.82
CA ASP A 153 -1.82 3.85 21.77
C ASP A 153 -2.45 2.65 21.06
N ALA A 154 -1.64 1.61 20.86
CA ALA A 154 -2.00 0.40 20.12
C ALA A 154 -2.94 -0.54 20.90
N SER A 155 -3.43 -0.16 22.09
CA SER A 155 -4.10 -1.06 23.03
C SER A 155 -5.61 -1.20 22.85
N GLU A 156 -6.27 -0.41 21.99
CA GLU A 156 -7.76 -0.42 21.90
C GLU A 156 -8.36 -0.78 20.53
N THR A 157 -7.68 -1.42 19.63
CA THR A 157 -8.35 -1.95 18.43
C THR A 157 -8.74 -3.41 18.63
N ASN A 158 -9.91 -3.63 19.22
CA ASN A 158 -10.60 -4.91 19.18
C ASN A 158 -10.82 -5.29 17.69
N PRO A 159 -10.23 -6.39 17.19
CA PRO A 159 -10.31 -6.77 15.77
C PRO A 159 -11.73 -7.16 15.31
N PHE A 160 -12.71 -7.22 16.22
CA PHE A 160 -14.10 -7.58 15.92
C PHE A 160 -15.11 -6.44 16.09
N SER A 161 -14.70 -5.22 16.45
CA SER A 161 -15.64 -4.09 16.46
C SER A 161 -15.81 -3.60 15.01
N GLY A 162 -17.00 -3.82 14.43
CA GLY A 162 -17.39 -3.41 13.10
C GLY A 162 -17.62 -1.91 12.93
N ALA A 163 -16.72 -1.05 13.41
CA ALA A 163 -16.72 0.35 13.04
C ALA A 163 -16.38 0.46 11.55
N PRO A 164 -17.15 1.21 10.74
CA PRO A 164 -16.83 1.42 9.34
C PRO A 164 -15.47 2.12 9.24
N GLU A 165 -14.46 1.40 8.73
CA GLU A 165 -13.20 2.03 8.32
C GLU A 165 -13.56 3.17 7.35
N SER A 166 -13.16 4.41 7.69
CA SER A 166 -13.36 5.54 6.80
C SER A 166 -12.78 5.21 5.43
N SER A 167 -13.55 5.45 4.38
CA SER A 167 -13.23 5.13 2.99
C SER A 167 -12.04 5.91 2.41
N GLU A 168 -11.35 6.71 3.20
CA GLU A 168 -10.15 7.43 2.81
C GLU A 168 -8.94 6.71 3.41
N ILE A 169 -8.16 6.07 2.54
CA ILE A 169 -6.81 5.67 2.87
C ILE A 169 -6.11 6.95 3.30
N PRO A 170 -5.57 7.05 4.54
CA PRO A 170 -4.74 8.19 4.89
C PRO A 170 -3.67 8.29 3.81
N VAL A 171 -3.51 9.47 3.22
CA VAL A 171 -2.38 9.77 2.34
C VAL A 171 -1.16 9.69 3.24
N THR A 172 -0.65 8.49 3.39
CA THR A 172 0.61 8.26 4.05
C THR A 172 1.67 8.69 3.06
N ASN A 173 2.67 9.45 3.50
CA ASN A 173 3.91 9.66 2.76
C ASN A 173 4.74 8.35 2.71
N ALA A 174 4.11 7.22 2.96
CA ALA A 174 4.70 5.92 2.73
C ALA A 174 4.55 5.58 1.25
N PRO A 175 5.59 5.03 0.63
CA PRO A 175 5.51 4.55 -0.74
C PRO A 175 4.33 3.60 -0.87
N LEU A 176 3.66 3.65 -2.00
CA LEU A 176 2.71 2.61 -2.38
C LEU A 176 3.43 1.28 -2.19
N ALA A 177 2.85 0.39 -1.38
CA ALA A 177 3.48 -0.89 -1.14
C ALA A 177 3.77 -1.55 -2.49
N PRO A 178 5.04 -1.83 -2.80
CA PRO A 178 5.42 -2.31 -4.11
C PRO A 178 4.75 -3.64 -4.38
N ILE A 179 4.61 -3.87 -5.62
CA ILE A 179 4.03 -5.06 -6.16
C ILE A 179 5.18 -6.00 -6.42
N ARG A 180 5.14 -7.16 -5.82
CA ARG A 180 6.12 -8.20 -6.09
C ARG A 180 6.12 -8.53 -7.58
N VAL A 181 7.31 -8.68 -8.12
CA VAL A 181 7.50 -8.93 -9.56
C VAL A 181 7.35 -10.42 -9.84
N THR A 182 7.92 -11.28 -9.01
CA THR A 182 7.92 -12.73 -9.24
C THR A 182 7.00 -13.52 -8.32
N SER A 183 6.47 -12.89 -7.28
CA SER A 183 5.56 -13.56 -6.33
C SER A 183 4.27 -12.77 -6.08
N PRO A 184 3.22 -13.40 -5.55
CA PRO A 184 1.94 -12.75 -5.34
C PRO A 184 2.05 -11.56 -4.38
N GLY A 185 1.63 -10.39 -4.84
CA GLY A 185 1.62 -9.17 -4.03
C GLY A 185 0.64 -9.25 -2.87
N LEU A 186 1.03 -8.67 -1.72
CA LEU A 186 0.25 -8.67 -0.49
C LEU A 186 -0.78 -7.57 -0.42
N THR A 187 -0.57 -6.51 -1.18
CA THR A 187 -1.40 -5.31 -1.08
C THR A 187 -2.79 -5.57 -1.64
N VAL A 188 -3.80 -5.21 -0.86
CA VAL A 188 -5.18 -5.16 -1.30
C VAL A 188 -5.44 -3.73 -1.76
N TYR A 189 -5.65 -3.53 -3.06
CA TYR A 189 -5.92 -2.21 -3.65
C TYR A 189 -7.41 -1.91 -3.59
N LYS A 190 -7.74 -0.63 -3.42
CA LYS A 190 -9.11 -0.16 -3.61
C LYS A 190 -9.40 -0.09 -5.11
N GLY A 191 -10.51 -0.66 -5.56
CA GLY A 191 -10.86 -0.73 -6.98
C GLY A 191 -10.42 -2.03 -7.62
N GLY A 192 -9.77 -1.97 -8.75
CA GLY A 192 -9.27 -3.13 -9.46
C GLY A 192 -7.90 -2.91 -10.07
N ALA A 193 -7.33 -3.98 -10.62
CA ALA A 193 -6.08 -3.94 -11.37
C ALA A 193 -6.10 -4.91 -12.54
N VAL A 194 -5.46 -4.51 -13.61
CA VAL A 194 -5.11 -5.40 -14.74
C VAL A 194 -3.59 -5.45 -14.83
N THR A 195 -3.04 -6.66 -14.83
CA THR A 195 -1.59 -6.88 -14.79
C THR A 195 -1.19 -7.93 -15.83
N PRO A 196 -0.89 -7.54 -17.06
CA PRO A 196 -0.20 -8.42 -18.01
C PRO A 196 1.28 -8.55 -17.63
N ARG A 197 1.78 -9.79 -17.60
CA ARG A 197 3.18 -10.14 -17.36
C ARG A 197 3.69 -11.07 -18.44
N LEU A 198 4.85 -10.77 -18.99
CA LEU A 198 5.56 -11.61 -19.95
C LEU A 198 6.74 -12.26 -19.25
N TYR A 199 6.82 -13.58 -19.34
CA TYR A 199 7.91 -14.40 -18.83
C TYR A 199 8.65 -15.03 -20.00
N PHE A 200 9.98 -15.00 -19.93
CA PHE A 200 10.89 -15.69 -20.85
C PHE A 200 11.70 -16.67 -20.03
N ILE A 201 11.31 -17.94 -20.08
CA ILE A 201 11.83 -19.00 -19.22
C ILE A 201 12.67 -19.94 -20.08
N GLU A 202 13.92 -20.15 -19.68
CA GLU A 202 14.80 -21.15 -20.29
C GLU A 202 15.03 -22.29 -19.31
N GLN A 203 14.93 -23.50 -19.84
CA GLN A 203 15.03 -24.74 -19.10
C GLN A 203 15.83 -25.77 -19.89
N HIS A 204 16.46 -26.71 -19.19
CA HIS A 204 17.11 -27.83 -19.87
C HIS A 204 16.96 -29.13 -19.06
N LEU A 205 17.18 -30.26 -19.76
CA LEU A 205 17.34 -31.60 -19.19
C LEU A 205 18.20 -32.45 -20.10
N GLY A 206 19.49 -32.64 -19.75
CA GLY A 206 20.45 -33.27 -20.66
C GLY A 206 20.56 -32.46 -21.96
N ASN A 207 20.29 -33.10 -23.10
CA ASN A 207 20.32 -32.47 -24.42
C ASN A 207 19.01 -31.73 -24.76
N LEU A 208 17.95 -31.92 -23.98
CA LEU A 208 16.67 -31.25 -24.20
C LEU A 208 16.76 -29.82 -23.69
N ASN A 209 16.70 -28.88 -24.60
CA ASN A 209 16.56 -27.43 -24.32
C ASN A 209 15.12 -27.00 -24.53
N VAL A 210 14.57 -26.22 -23.60
CA VAL A 210 13.18 -25.74 -23.64
C VAL A 210 13.17 -24.23 -23.43
N SER A 211 12.56 -23.51 -24.33
CA SER A 211 12.28 -22.09 -24.19
C SER A 211 10.78 -21.87 -24.07
N ARG A 212 10.34 -21.18 -23.06
CA ARG A 212 8.93 -20.87 -22.82
C ARG A 212 8.72 -19.37 -22.71
N GLN A 213 7.83 -18.85 -23.54
CA GLN A 213 7.31 -17.50 -23.47
C GLN A 213 5.91 -17.59 -22.89
N MET A 214 5.63 -16.95 -21.77
CA MET A 214 4.33 -17.01 -21.12
C MET A 214 3.81 -15.59 -20.89
N LEU A 215 2.61 -15.32 -21.40
CA LEU A 215 1.82 -14.16 -21.01
C LEU A 215 0.87 -14.61 -19.90
N ASP A 216 1.04 -14.02 -18.73
CA ASP A 216 0.13 -14.17 -17.60
C ASP A 216 -0.70 -12.90 -17.44
N LEU A 217 -2.01 -13.00 -17.66
CA LEU A 217 -2.95 -11.91 -17.50
C LEU A 217 -3.68 -12.06 -16.18
N SER A 218 -3.37 -11.20 -15.23
CA SER A 218 -4.09 -11.12 -13.95
C SER A 218 -5.07 -9.95 -13.98
N VAL A 219 -6.30 -10.21 -13.54
CA VAL A 219 -7.34 -9.21 -13.33
C VAL A 219 -7.84 -9.35 -11.91
N SER A 220 -7.74 -8.29 -11.12
CA SER A 220 -8.19 -8.28 -9.73
C SER A 220 -9.22 -7.19 -9.47
N TYR A 221 -10.10 -7.47 -8.49
CA TYR A 221 -11.11 -6.54 -8.00
C TYR A 221 -11.23 -6.63 -6.49
N THR A 222 -11.35 -5.48 -5.84
CA THR A 222 -11.40 -5.35 -4.38
C THR A 222 -12.78 -4.84 -3.95
N PRO A 223 -13.75 -5.73 -3.68
CA PRO A 223 -15.10 -5.33 -3.28
C PRO A 223 -15.12 -4.65 -1.90
N THR A 224 -14.17 -4.98 -1.04
CA THR A 224 -14.00 -4.33 0.27
C THR A 224 -12.52 -4.03 0.51
N GLN A 225 -12.22 -3.17 1.48
CA GLN A 225 -10.82 -2.85 1.83
C GLN A 225 -9.99 -4.06 2.31
N ARG A 226 -10.64 -5.18 2.61
CA ARG A 226 -9.97 -6.38 3.15
C ARG A 226 -10.02 -7.58 2.22
N LEU A 227 -10.93 -7.58 1.23
CA LEU A 227 -11.12 -8.71 0.31
C LEU A 227 -10.76 -8.31 -1.10
N GLN A 228 -9.88 -9.06 -1.74
CA GLN A 228 -9.54 -8.97 -3.15
C GLN A 228 -9.84 -10.31 -3.82
N LEU A 229 -10.49 -10.25 -4.95
CA LEU A 229 -10.71 -11.38 -5.85
C LEU A 229 -9.82 -11.18 -7.06
N GLU A 230 -9.26 -12.27 -7.60
CA GLU A 230 -8.34 -12.21 -8.74
C GLU A 230 -8.51 -13.43 -9.63
N VAL A 231 -8.34 -13.22 -10.93
CA VAL A 231 -8.32 -14.27 -11.96
C VAL A 231 -7.00 -14.16 -12.69
N GLU A 232 -6.27 -15.25 -12.81
CA GLU A 232 -5.02 -15.36 -13.57
C GLU A 232 -5.25 -16.28 -14.78
N VAL A 233 -4.87 -15.82 -15.95
CA VAL A 233 -5.04 -16.54 -17.24
C VAL A 233 -3.67 -16.62 -17.93
N PRO A 234 -2.93 -17.74 -17.80
CA PRO A 234 -1.67 -17.92 -18.47
C PRO A 234 -1.83 -18.47 -19.88
N VAL A 235 -1.15 -17.86 -20.84
CA VAL A 235 -0.99 -18.37 -22.21
C VAL A 235 0.49 -18.55 -22.47
N SER A 236 0.91 -19.72 -22.93
CA SER A 236 2.33 -19.99 -23.17
C SER A 236 2.61 -20.52 -24.56
N ARG A 237 3.72 -20.03 -25.13
CA ARG A 237 4.39 -20.66 -26.26
C ARG A 237 5.60 -21.42 -25.73
N THR A 238 5.63 -22.71 -25.94
CA THR A 238 6.76 -23.56 -25.56
C THR A 238 7.42 -24.08 -26.83
N SER A 239 8.74 -23.94 -26.91
CA SER A 239 9.58 -24.57 -27.95
C SER A 239 10.59 -25.48 -27.31
N PHE A 240 10.97 -26.54 -28.01
CA PHE A 240 12.00 -27.47 -27.56
C PHE A 240 12.97 -27.83 -28.70
N ASP A 241 14.17 -28.25 -28.30
CA ASP A 241 15.18 -28.84 -29.14
C ASP A 241 15.88 -29.95 -28.32
N ASP A 242 15.80 -31.23 -28.78
CA ASP A 242 16.42 -32.38 -28.11
C ASP A 242 17.68 -32.83 -28.82
N GLY A 243 18.18 -32.06 -29.80
CA GLY A 243 19.33 -32.34 -30.62
C GLY A 243 19.04 -33.24 -31.84
N VAL A 244 17.86 -33.82 -31.93
CA VAL A 244 17.36 -34.62 -33.06
C VAL A 244 16.08 -34.02 -33.63
N ASN A 245 15.16 -33.66 -32.74
CA ASN A 245 13.88 -33.09 -33.06
C ASN A 245 13.72 -31.69 -32.44
N SER A 246 13.00 -30.84 -33.10
CA SER A 246 12.61 -29.53 -32.55
C SER A 246 11.14 -29.26 -32.89
N GLY A 247 10.50 -28.52 -32.02
CA GLY A 247 9.09 -28.16 -32.21
C GLY A 247 8.70 -26.99 -31.35
N ALA A 248 7.55 -26.41 -31.70
CA ALA A 248 6.97 -25.33 -30.89
C ALA A 248 5.46 -25.37 -30.97
N GLY A 249 4.81 -24.89 -29.91
CA GLY A 249 3.38 -24.74 -29.90
C GLY A 249 2.89 -23.71 -28.88
N VAL A 250 1.64 -23.34 -29.01
CA VAL A 250 0.97 -22.35 -28.13
C VAL A 250 -0.19 -23.02 -27.43
N GLY A 251 -0.35 -22.76 -26.13
CA GLY A 251 -1.46 -23.31 -25.36
C GLY A 251 -1.90 -22.38 -24.23
N LEU A 252 -3.17 -22.49 -23.88
CA LEU A 252 -3.73 -21.93 -22.67
C LEU A 252 -3.30 -22.80 -21.49
N GLY A 253 -2.81 -22.18 -20.41
CA GLY A 253 -2.56 -22.87 -19.15
C GLY A 253 -3.81 -23.01 -18.29
N ASN A 254 -3.64 -23.53 -17.10
CA ASN A 254 -4.72 -23.61 -16.12
C ASN A 254 -5.04 -22.21 -15.57
N VAL A 255 -6.31 -21.82 -15.63
CA VAL A 255 -6.80 -20.57 -15.04
C VAL A 255 -6.83 -20.71 -13.52
N THR A 256 -6.33 -19.71 -12.79
CA THR A 256 -6.37 -19.69 -11.33
C THR A 256 -7.30 -18.59 -10.82
N LEU A 257 -8.19 -18.96 -9.91
CA LEU A 257 -9.06 -18.05 -9.19
C LEU A 257 -8.49 -17.84 -7.78
N TRP A 258 -8.39 -16.60 -7.35
CA TRP A 258 -7.88 -16.25 -6.03
C TRP A 258 -8.87 -15.43 -5.23
N GLY A 259 -8.92 -15.72 -3.92
CA GLY A 259 -9.50 -14.86 -2.91
C GLY A 259 -8.43 -14.50 -1.88
N LYS A 260 -8.16 -13.21 -1.68
CA LYS A 260 -7.21 -12.70 -0.68
C LYS A 260 -7.96 -11.94 0.39
N TYR A 261 -7.78 -12.33 1.64
CA TYR A 261 -8.36 -11.64 2.79
C TYR A 261 -7.27 -11.09 3.70
N ARG A 262 -7.20 -9.77 3.82
CA ARG A 262 -6.30 -9.07 4.73
C ARG A 262 -6.92 -9.01 6.12
N PHE A 263 -6.45 -9.87 7.02
CA PHE A 263 -6.97 -9.97 8.38
C PHE A 263 -6.25 -9.02 9.37
N PHE A 264 -5.08 -8.53 9.01
CA PHE A 264 -4.30 -7.63 9.86
C PHE A 264 -3.69 -6.50 9.05
N ARG A 265 -3.79 -5.27 9.56
CA ARG A 265 -3.06 -4.10 9.08
C ARG A 265 -2.86 -3.11 10.22
N THR A 266 -1.64 -2.59 10.35
CA THR A 266 -1.31 -1.48 11.24
C THR A 266 -0.49 -0.47 10.48
N VAL A 267 -1.02 0.75 10.38
CA VAL A 267 -0.35 1.88 9.70
C VAL A 267 0.23 2.80 10.74
N LYS A 268 1.51 3.15 10.60
CA LYS A 268 2.23 4.14 11.40
C LYS A 268 2.73 5.24 10.47
N THR A 269 3.14 6.36 11.02
CA THR A 269 3.64 7.52 10.26
C THR A 269 4.71 7.18 9.21
N TYR A 270 5.55 6.18 9.49
CA TYR A 270 6.61 5.72 8.57
C TYR A 270 6.60 4.20 8.36
N GLY A 271 5.46 3.57 8.52
CA GLY A 271 5.41 2.14 8.38
C GLY A 271 4.01 1.60 8.15
N ASP A 272 3.93 0.55 7.37
CA ASP A 272 2.71 -0.24 7.16
C ASP A 272 3.06 -1.71 7.40
N ARG A 273 2.34 -2.35 8.31
CA ARG A 273 2.41 -3.79 8.54
C ARG A 273 1.11 -4.40 8.16
N GLN A 274 1.16 -5.46 7.37
CA GLN A 274 -0.05 -6.17 7.00
C GLN A 274 0.18 -7.67 6.86
N ALA A 275 -0.87 -8.44 7.09
CA ALA A 275 -0.90 -9.87 6.87
C ALA A 275 -2.22 -10.26 6.21
N ALA A 276 -2.13 -11.24 5.31
CA ALA A 276 -3.26 -11.73 4.54
C ALA A 276 -3.18 -13.26 4.39
N VAL A 277 -4.34 -13.87 4.25
CA VAL A 277 -4.47 -15.24 3.73
C VAL A 277 -4.96 -15.17 2.30
N ARG A 278 -4.48 -16.09 1.45
CA ARG A 278 -4.97 -16.27 0.09
C ARG A 278 -5.40 -17.71 -0.09
N LEU A 279 -6.54 -17.89 -0.72
CA LEU A 279 -7.03 -19.18 -1.18
C LEU A 279 -7.12 -19.13 -2.69
N GLY A 280 -6.50 -20.08 -3.36
CA GLY A 280 -6.49 -20.19 -4.81
C GLY A 280 -7.09 -21.52 -5.26
N LEU A 281 -7.64 -21.52 -6.45
CA LEU A 281 -8.12 -22.71 -7.12
C LEU A 281 -7.68 -22.68 -8.57
N GLU A 282 -6.68 -23.50 -8.91
CA GLU A 282 -6.24 -23.71 -10.29
C GLU A 282 -7.21 -24.69 -10.96
N LEU A 283 -7.89 -24.21 -11.99
CA LEU A 283 -8.89 -24.96 -12.76
C LEU A 283 -8.23 -25.71 -13.93
N PRO A 284 -8.66 -26.92 -14.27
CA PRO A 284 -8.08 -27.71 -15.35
C PRO A 284 -8.53 -27.23 -16.73
N THR A 285 -8.36 -25.94 -17.03
CA THR A 285 -8.73 -25.30 -18.30
C THR A 285 -7.67 -25.41 -19.39
N GLY A 286 -6.43 -25.68 -19.00
CA GLY A 286 -5.28 -25.71 -19.89
C GLY A 286 -5.40 -26.71 -21.03
N GLY A 287 -4.87 -26.35 -22.19
CA GLY A 287 -4.79 -27.20 -23.38
C GLY A 287 -3.52 -28.07 -23.40
N LYS A 288 -3.57 -29.18 -24.15
CA LYS A 288 -2.43 -30.10 -24.30
C LYS A 288 -1.62 -29.88 -25.58
N SER A 289 -1.79 -28.74 -26.19
CA SER A 289 -1.56 -28.62 -27.64
C SER A 289 -0.15 -28.19 -28.05
N ALA A 290 0.81 -28.06 -27.11
CA ALA A 290 2.08 -27.57 -27.63
C ALA A 290 3.26 -27.78 -26.68
N PRO A 291 4.35 -28.27 -27.16
CA PRO A 291 4.60 -29.04 -28.37
C PRO A 291 3.98 -30.43 -28.24
N THR A 292 3.74 -31.15 -29.35
CA THR A 292 3.07 -32.45 -29.32
C THR A 292 3.92 -33.49 -28.59
N GLU A 293 3.28 -34.33 -27.78
CA GLU A 293 3.96 -35.35 -26.98
C GLU A 293 4.73 -36.39 -27.81
N THR A 294 4.36 -36.54 -29.06
CA THR A 294 4.91 -37.54 -29.97
C THR A 294 6.23 -37.15 -30.61
N GLU A 295 6.61 -35.88 -30.56
CA GLU A 295 7.78 -35.37 -31.28
C GLU A 295 9.05 -35.32 -30.41
N VAL A 296 8.90 -35.33 -29.09
CA VAL A 296 10.02 -35.20 -28.16
C VAL A 296 10.55 -36.58 -27.77
N ASN A 297 11.86 -36.81 -27.95
CA ASN A 297 12.53 -38.04 -27.49
C ASN A 297 12.89 -37.91 -25.99
N ALA A 298 11.86 -38.01 -25.13
CA ALA A 298 12.00 -37.95 -23.69
C ALA A 298 10.98 -38.82 -22.97
N PRO A 299 11.22 -39.22 -21.70
CA PRO A 299 10.24 -39.95 -20.89
C PRO A 299 8.89 -39.21 -20.78
N ALA A 300 7.80 -39.99 -20.70
CA ALA A 300 6.44 -39.45 -20.68
C ALA A 300 6.25 -38.32 -19.64
N PHE A 301 6.81 -38.45 -18.45
CA PHE A 301 6.75 -37.40 -17.43
C PHE A 301 7.42 -36.09 -17.87
N VAL A 302 8.55 -36.16 -18.59
CA VAL A 302 9.27 -35.00 -19.10
C VAL A 302 8.48 -34.35 -20.25
N ARG A 303 7.94 -35.17 -21.17
CA ARG A 303 7.07 -34.66 -22.27
C ARG A 303 5.87 -33.88 -21.74
N GLN A 304 5.22 -34.36 -20.67
CA GLN A 304 4.10 -33.66 -20.04
C GLN A 304 4.50 -32.30 -19.45
N GLN A 305 5.75 -32.13 -19.00
CA GLN A 305 6.23 -30.83 -18.50
C GLN A 305 6.36 -29.77 -19.62
N LEU A 306 6.37 -30.18 -20.90
CA LEU A 306 6.38 -29.25 -22.03
C LEU A 306 4.99 -28.67 -22.31
N THR A 307 3.93 -29.29 -21.82
CA THR A 307 2.56 -28.79 -21.96
C THR A 307 2.31 -27.63 -20.98
N PRO A 308 1.33 -26.75 -21.22
CA PRO A 308 1.01 -25.66 -20.32
C PRO A 308 0.22 -26.09 -19.07
N ILE A 309 0.06 -27.40 -18.81
CA ILE A 309 -0.70 -27.92 -17.67
C ILE A 309 0.20 -28.55 -16.62
N ASN A 310 -0.15 -28.41 -15.34
CA ASN A 310 0.57 -28.97 -14.20
C ASN A 310 -0.17 -30.15 -13.51
N GLY A 311 -1.37 -30.43 -13.96
CA GLY A 311 -2.26 -31.44 -13.40
C GLY A 311 -3.75 -31.05 -13.59
N GLY A 312 -4.60 -31.60 -12.74
CA GLY A 312 -6.03 -31.28 -12.66
C GLY A 312 -6.33 -30.11 -11.71
N LEU A 313 -7.50 -30.18 -11.09
CA LEU A 313 -7.91 -29.20 -10.08
C LEU A 313 -6.89 -29.11 -8.95
N SER A 314 -6.38 -27.91 -8.64
CA SER A 314 -5.32 -27.72 -7.67
C SER A 314 -5.68 -26.59 -6.72
N PRO A 315 -6.03 -26.89 -5.44
CA PRO A 315 -6.17 -25.87 -4.43
C PRO A 315 -4.81 -25.33 -3.97
N HIS A 316 -4.78 -24.01 -3.72
CA HIS A 316 -3.65 -23.26 -3.20
C HIS A 316 -4.01 -22.64 -1.85
N PHE A 317 -3.09 -22.70 -0.91
CA PHE A 317 -3.18 -22.06 0.40
C PHE A 317 -1.94 -21.18 0.61
N ASP A 318 -2.16 -19.92 0.90
CA ASP A 318 -1.07 -18.96 1.02
C ASP A 318 -1.30 -18.05 2.24
N VAL A 319 -0.24 -17.85 3.03
CA VAL A 319 -0.20 -16.89 4.13
C VAL A 319 0.93 -15.92 3.84
N ALA A 320 0.61 -14.66 3.92
CA ALA A 320 1.50 -13.63 3.44
C ALA A 320 1.60 -12.47 4.46
N PHE A 321 2.79 -11.86 4.52
CA PHE A 321 3.14 -10.78 5.43
C PHE A 321 3.97 -9.73 4.70
N SER A 322 3.75 -8.45 5.03
CA SER A 322 4.66 -7.37 4.63
C SER A 322 4.82 -6.30 5.71
N GLN A 323 5.97 -5.66 5.70
CA GLN A 323 6.30 -4.53 6.55
C GLN A 323 7.04 -3.48 5.74
N ALA A 324 6.45 -2.30 5.63
CA ALA A 324 7.13 -1.11 5.16
C ALA A 324 7.72 -0.33 6.36
N GLY A 325 8.88 0.30 6.16
CA GLY A 325 9.53 1.13 7.17
C GLY A 325 10.54 2.08 6.54
N GLY A 326 10.26 3.37 6.55
CA GLY A 326 11.09 4.34 5.85
C GLY A 326 11.15 4.05 4.34
N ARG A 327 12.36 3.79 3.82
CA ARG A 327 12.59 3.46 2.40
C ARG A 327 12.62 1.96 2.11
N PHE A 328 12.53 1.13 3.14
CA PHE A 328 12.61 -0.32 3.00
C PHE A 328 11.22 -0.93 3.14
N ILE A 329 10.96 -1.91 2.30
CA ILE A 329 9.80 -2.77 2.40
C ILE A 329 10.30 -4.20 2.38
N PHE A 330 9.84 -4.96 3.34
CA PHE A 330 10.12 -6.39 3.46
C PHE A 330 8.80 -7.14 3.41
N GLY A 331 8.76 -8.22 2.66
CA GLY A 331 7.61 -9.09 2.57
C GLY A 331 7.98 -10.56 2.44
N GLY A 332 6.98 -11.40 2.58
CA GLY A 332 7.13 -12.84 2.41
C GLY A 332 5.79 -13.55 2.40
N ASN A 333 5.75 -14.72 1.78
CA ASN A 333 4.62 -15.63 1.85
C ASN A 333 5.06 -17.08 1.83
N VAL A 334 4.20 -17.93 2.37
CA VAL A 334 4.32 -19.38 2.29
C VAL A 334 3.07 -19.90 1.59
N GLU A 335 3.28 -20.53 0.44
CA GLU A 335 2.23 -21.10 -0.40
C GLU A 335 2.37 -22.63 -0.45
N THR A 336 1.23 -23.33 -0.34
CA THR A 336 1.15 -24.77 -0.58
C THR A 336 0.19 -25.03 -1.72
N ILE A 337 0.62 -25.86 -2.68
CA ILE A 337 -0.15 -26.24 -3.87
C ILE A 337 -0.38 -27.76 -3.83
N LEU A 338 -1.66 -28.15 -3.75
CA LEU A 338 -2.06 -29.54 -3.79
C LEU A 338 -2.60 -29.86 -5.18
N ARG A 339 -1.94 -30.73 -5.92
CA ARG A 339 -2.31 -31.04 -7.32
C ARG A 339 -3.05 -32.35 -7.42
N SER A 340 -4.20 -32.34 -8.12
CA SER A 340 -4.87 -33.56 -8.56
C SER A 340 -4.35 -34.03 -9.93
N GLU A 341 -4.63 -35.26 -10.29
CA GLU A 341 -4.28 -35.80 -11.61
C GLU A 341 -5.30 -35.36 -12.66
N ARG A 342 -4.78 -35.11 -13.87
CA ARG A 342 -5.56 -34.93 -15.08
C ARG A 342 -5.01 -35.81 -16.18
N ASP A 343 -5.83 -36.65 -16.75
CA ASP A 343 -5.42 -37.61 -17.81
C ASP A 343 -4.23 -38.47 -17.39
N GLY A 344 -4.22 -38.86 -16.12
CA GLY A 344 -3.13 -39.66 -15.55
C GLY A 344 -1.85 -38.88 -15.25
N TYR A 345 -1.82 -37.55 -15.37
CA TYR A 345 -0.63 -36.73 -15.11
C TYR A 345 -0.86 -35.70 -14.00
N ARG A 346 0.14 -35.51 -13.13
CA ARG A 346 0.34 -34.33 -12.30
C ARG A 346 1.79 -34.11 -11.93
N LEU A 347 2.19 -32.87 -11.78
CA LEU A 347 3.41 -32.51 -11.05
C LEU A 347 3.25 -32.83 -9.56
N GLY A 348 4.34 -32.90 -8.84
CA GLY A 348 4.30 -33.07 -7.37
C GLY A 348 3.58 -31.93 -6.67
N HIS A 349 3.01 -32.22 -5.49
CA HIS A 349 2.60 -31.15 -4.57
C HIS A 349 3.77 -30.23 -4.28
N GLU A 350 3.50 -28.97 -4.03
CA GLU A 350 4.56 -27.97 -3.94
C GLU A 350 4.38 -27.08 -2.73
N VAL A 351 5.48 -26.75 -2.08
CA VAL A 351 5.56 -25.69 -1.07
C VAL A 351 6.52 -24.63 -1.59
N ARG A 352 6.10 -23.39 -1.58
CA ARG A 352 6.91 -22.21 -1.93
C ARG A 352 7.06 -21.31 -0.72
N VAL A 353 8.25 -20.78 -0.53
CA VAL A 353 8.51 -19.68 0.39
C VAL A 353 9.13 -18.57 -0.41
N ASN A 354 8.42 -17.47 -0.52
CA ASN A 354 8.92 -16.28 -1.20
C ASN A 354 9.23 -15.20 -0.17
N THR A 355 10.31 -14.46 -0.39
CA THR A 355 10.62 -13.23 0.33
C THR A 355 10.99 -12.13 -0.66
N ASP A 356 10.77 -10.90 -0.27
CA ASP A 356 11.17 -9.73 -1.03
C ASP A 356 11.74 -8.66 -0.09
N LEU A 357 12.78 -8.03 -0.55
CA LEU A 357 13.34 -6.83 0.04
C LEU A 357 13.33 -5.75 -1.04
N GLU A 358 12.72 -4.62 -0.73
CA GLU A 358 12.56 -3.54 -1.66
C GLU A 358 13.12 -2.26 -1.05
N TYR A 359 13.75 -1.46 -1.89
CA TYR A 359 14.31 -0.17 -1.53
C TYR A 359 13.77 0.92 -2.46
N VAL A 360 13.19 1.95 -1.89
CA VAL A 360 12.74 3.13 -2.64
C VAL A 360 13.95 3.96 -3.05
N LEU A 361 14.34 3.86 -4.33
CA LEU A 361 15.49 4.57 -4.87
C LEU A 361 15.15 6.04 -5.17
N LEU A 362 13.98 6.29 -5.75
CA LEU A 362 13.44 7.60 -6.07
C LEU A 362 11.95 7.67 -5.69
N PRO A 363 11.41 8.86 -5.32
CA PRO A 363 12.13 10.10 -5.03
C PRO A 363 12.91 10.04 -3.71
N ARG A 364 13.79 10.99 -3.49
CA ARG A 364 14.48 11.11 -2.18
C ARG A 364 13.54 11.68 -1.11
N ASP A 365 12.68 12.59 -1.51
CA ASP A 365 11.67 13.22 -0.67
C ASP A 365 10.29 13.06 -1.31
N TYR A 366 9.31 12.59 -0.52
CA TYR A 366 7.95 12.32 -0.99
C TYR A 366 7.10 13.59 -0.95
N GLU A 367 7.18 14.42 -1.99
CA GLU A 367 6.32 15.58 -2.12
C GLU A 367 5.00 15.29 -2.85
N LYS A 368 5.02 14.34 -3.78
CA LYS A 368 3.87 13.97 -4.62
C LYS A 368 3.85 12.47 -4.91
N PRO A 369 2.66 11.84 -5.02
CA PRO A 369 2.53 10.46 -5.50
C PRO A 369 2.94 10.36 -6.98
N GLY A 370 3.64 9.29 -7.32
CA GLY A 370 4.09 8.99 -8.69
C GLY A 370 5.56 9.34 -8.95
N GLY A 371 6.13 8.73 -9.97
CA GLY A 371 7.54 8.83 -10.28
C GLY A 371 8.44 8.05 -9.31
N GLU A 372 7.90 7.00 -8.67
CA GLU A 372 8.63 6.18 -7.70
C GLU A 372 9.39 5.05 -8.39
N LEU A 373 10.68 4.93 -8.07
CA LEU A 373 11.54 3.84 -8.54
C LEU A 373 11.96 2.97 -7.36
N PHE A 374 11.69 1.68 -7.48
CA PHE A 374 12.05 0.68 -6.49
C PHE A 374 13.12 -0.27 -7.04
N LEU A 375 14.13 -0.54 -6.23
CA LEU A 375 15.03 -1.66 -6.39
C LEU A 375 14.49 -2.83 -5.59
N ILE A 376 14.36 -3.99 -6.22
CA ILE A 376 13.72 -5.17 -5.63
C ILE A 376 14.72 -6.33 -5.64
N LEU A 377 14.78 -7.06 -4.55
CA LEU A 377 15.43 -8.35 -4.48
C LEU A 377 14.43 -9.38 -3.95
N GLU A 378 13.97 -10.26 -4.83
CA GLU A 378 13.11 -11.36 -4.44
C GLU A 378 13.88 -12.66 -4.29
N THR A 379 13.40 -13.52 -3.41
CA THR A 379 13.87 -14.89 -3.29
C THR A 379 12.70 -15.85 -3.35
N THR A 380 12.91 -17.01 -3.95
CA THR A 380 11.92 -18.08 -4.02
C THR A 380 12.57 -19.42 -3.68
N PHE A 381 12.14 -20.01 -2.59
CA PHE A 381 12.42 -21.40 -2.27
C PHE A 381 11.23 -22.26 -2.71
N VAL A 382 11.53 -23.32 -3.47
CA VAL A 382 10.53 -24.27 -3.99
C VAL A 382 10.91 -25.67 -3.55
N GLN A 383 9.97 -26.34 -2.88
CA GLN A 383 10.05 -27.76 -2.61
C GLN A 383 8.91 -28.48 -3.31
N ARG A 384 9.22 -29.30 -4.28
CA ARG A 384 8.24 -30.08 -5.04
C ARG A 384 8.40 -31.57 -4.76
N GLY A 385 7.31 -32.21 -4.39
CA GLY A 385 7.21 -33.64 -4.19
C GLY A 385 7.29 -34.43 -5.50
N ARG A 386 7.11 -35.74 -5.46
CA ARG A 386 7.10 -36.58 -6.66
C ARG A 386 5.80 -36.39 -7.46
N GLY A 387 5.97 -36.31 -8.77
CA GLY A 387 4.87 -36.31 -9.73
C GLY A 387 4.34 -37.70 -10.02
N ARG A 388 3.29 -37.78 -10.85
CA ARG A 388 2.67 -39.04 -11.27
C ARG A 388 2.39 -39.03 -12.76
N VAL A 389 2.50 -40.21 -13.38
CA VAL A 389 2.08 -40.48 -14.77
C VAL A 389 1.42 -41.85 -14.81
N GLY A 390 0.26 -41.94 -15.44
CA GLY A 390 -0.50 -43.18 -15.54
C GLY A 390 -0.90 -43.76 -14.18
N GLY A 391 -1.17 -42.91 -13.18
CA GLY A 391 -1.49 -43.33 -11.84
C GLY A 391 -0.28 -43.81 -10.99
N VAL A 392 0.94 -43.84 -11.57
CA VAL A 392 2.16 -44.31 -10.91
C VAL A 392 3.02 -43.12 -10.48
N THR A 393 3.54 -43.17 -9.24
CA THR A 393 4.50 -42.19 -8.74
C THR A 393 5.83 -42.33 -9.47
N VAL A 394 6.33 -41.23 -10.00
CA VAL A 394 7.56 -41.18 -10.78
C VAL A 394 8.79 -40.96 -9.88
N PRO A 395 9.67 -41.95 -9.68
CA PRO A 395 10.95 -41.76 -8.99
C PRO A 395 11.80 -40.70 -9.73
N GLY A 396 12.52 -39.85 -9.02
CA GLY A 396 13.39 -38.84 -9.65
C GLY A 396 12.68 -37.59 -10.19
N SER A 397 11.37 -37.39 -9.87
CA SER A 397 10.60 -36.21 -10.26
C SER A 397 10.46 -35.14 -9.15
N LYS A 398 11.11 -35.31 -7.99
CA LYS A 398 11.16 -34.30 -6.93
C LYS A 398 12.18 -33.19 -7.24
N ALA A 399 11.92 -32.00 -6.72
CA ALA A 399 12.86 -30.88 -6.80
C ALA A 399 12.89 -30.07 -5.51
N THR A 400 14.07 -29.55 -5.18
CA THR A 400 14.26 -28.52 -4.17
C THR A 400 15.16 -27.46 -4.78
N GLU A 401 14.64 -26.26 -4.95
CA GLU A 401 15.29 -25.19 -5.71
C GLU A 401 15.22 -23.88 -4.93
N TYR A 402 16.23 -23.06 -5.07
CA TYR A 402 16.26 -21.71 -4.51
C TYR A 402 16.69 -20.72 -5.58
N TYR A 403 15.92 -19.68 -5.75
CA TYR A 403 16.09 -18.65 -6.77
C TYR A 403 16.32 -17.29 -6.15
N LEU A 404 17.12 -16.46 -6.81
CA LEU A 404 17.23 -15.03 -6.60
C LEU A 404 16.67 -14.30 -7.83
N ALA A 405 16.02 -13.18 -7.58
CA ALA A 405 15.43 -12.35 -8.62
C ALA A 405 15.61 -10.86 -8.30
N PRO A 406 16.76 -10.26 -8.68
CA PRO A 406 16.88 -8.80 -8.71
C PRO A 406 15.90 -8.21 -9.74
N GLY A 407 15.28 -7.10 -9.38
CA GLY A 407 14.29 -6.44 -10.21
C GLY A 407 14.21 -4.94 -9.97
N LEU A 408 13.50 -4.28 -10.87
CA LEU A 408 13.17 -2.87 -10.80
C LEU A 408 11.67 -2.70 -11.01
N GLN A 409 11.08 -1.75 -10.29
CA GLN A 409 9.71 -1.36 -10.48
C GLN A 409 9.62 0.17 -10.52
N PHE A 410 8.92 0.69 -11.51
CA PHE A 410 8.71 2.12 -11.70
C PHE A 410 7.21 2.44 -11.70
N ALA A 411 6.75 3.10 -10.64
CA ALA A 411 5.41 3.67 -10.56
C ALA A 411 5.40 5.05 -11.22
N ALA A 412 5.17 5.08 -12.54
CA ALA A 412 5.16 6.32 -13.32
C ALA A 412 4.01 7.26 -12.91
N ALA A 413 2.91 6.69 -12.46
CA ALA A 413 1.74 7.37 -11.91
C ALA A 413 1.11 6.49 -10.82
N PRO A 414 0.21 7.01 -9.98
CA PRO A 414 -0.49 6.21 -8.97
C PRO A 414 -1.24 4.99 -9.53
N GLN A 415 -1.67 5.06 -10.79
CA GLN A 415 -2.40 3.99 -11.45
C GLN A 415 -1.54 3.14 -12.38
N PHE A 416 -0.30 3.53 -12.67
CA PHE A 416 0.50 2.90 -13.71
C PHE A 416 1.89 2.50 -13.23
N VAL A 417 2.16 1.20 -13.25
CA VAL A 417 3.43 0.61 -12.79
C VAL A 417 4.03 -0.23 -13.91
N ILE A 418 5.33 -0.08 -14.12
CA ILE A 418 6.15 -0.91 -15.01
C ILE A 418 7.11 -1.69 -14.14
N GLU A 419 7.32 -2.97 -14.45
CA GLU A 419 8.18 -3.83 -13.65
C GLU A 419 9.03 -4.76 -14.53
N GLY A 420 10.22 -5.10 -14.04
CA GLY A 420 11.09 -6.06 -14.70
C GLY A 420 11.97 -6.77 -13.68
N SER A 421 12.23 -8.07 -13.92
CA SER A 421 13.04 -8.90 -13.03
C SER A 421 13.80 -9.96 -13.80
N TYR A 422 14.97 -10.33 -13.28
CA TYR A 422 15.79 -11.42 -13.78
C TYR A 422 15.97 -12.46 -12.68
N GLN A 423 15.31 -13.61 -12.84
CA GLN A 423 15.39 -14.70 -11.86
C GLN A 423 16.35 -15.79 -12.33
N PHE A 424 17.22 -16.21 -11.42
CA PHE A 424 18.17 -17.29 -11.66
C PHE A 424 18.26 -18.21 -10.43
N PRO A 425 18.53 -19.51 -10.64
CA PRO A 425 18.66 -20.45 -9.55
C PRO A 425 20.05 -20.36 -8.90
N VAL A 426 20.05 -20.39 -7.57
CA VAL A 426 21.26 -20.47 -6.72
C VAL A 426 21.49 -21.89 -6.24
N VAL A 427 20.40 -22.60 -5.92
CA VAL A 427 20.43 -24.01 -5.54
C VAL A 427 19.51 -24.79 -6.47
N ARG A 428 20.02 -25.87 -7.03
CA ARG A 428 19.32 -26.78 -7.93
C ARG A 428 19.50 -28.22 -7.45
N ASN A 429 18.60 -28.71 -6.65
CA ASN A 429 18.54 -30.13 -6.29
C ASN A 429 17.29 -30.74 -6.91
N ALA A 430 17.35 -30.96 -8.22
CA ALA A 430 16.27 -31.51 -9.01
C ALA A 430 16.62 -32.94 -9.45
N GLY A 431 15.63 -33.80 -9.39
CA GLY A 431 15.75 -35.17 -9.86
C GLY A 431 15.99 -35.24 -11.37
N PRO A 432 16.41 -36.41 -11.88
CA PRO A 432 16.80 -36.59 -13.28
C PRO A 432 15.65 -36.47 -14.29
N LEU A 433 14.43 -36.37 -13.86
CA LEU A 433 13.24 -36.21 -14.71
C LEU A 433 12.56 -34.84 -14.58
N VAL A 434 13.23 -33.87 -13.98
CA VAL A 434 12.71 -32.49 -13.79
C VAL A 434 13.44 -31.56 -14.74
N LEU A 435 12.69 -30.80 -15.55
CA LEU A 435 13.23 -29.68 -16.32
C LEU A 435 13.82 -28.64 -15.35
N ARG A 436 15.08 -28.29 -15.57
CA ARG A 436 15.83 -27.36 -14.71
C ARG A 436 15.72 -25.96 -15.27
N ASN A 437 15.25 -25.01 -14.47
CA ASN A 437 15.25 -23.61 -14.87
C ASN A 437 16.69 -23.07 -14.90
N ASP A 438 17.07 -22.42 -16.00
CA ASP A 438 18.34 -21.71 -16.12
C ASP A 438 18.18 -20.24 -15.79
N ARG A 439 17.19 -19.64 -16.39
CA ARG A 439 16.83 -18.24 -16.15
C ARG A 439 15.36 -18.00 -16.46
N ASN A 440 14.83 -16.95 -15.84
CA ASN A 440 13.53 -16.43 -16.13
C ASN A 440 13.61 -14.89 -16.13
N VAL A 441 13.26 -14.28 -17.26
CA VAL A 441 13.17 -12.84 -17.40
C VAL A 441 11.70 -12.49 -17.38
N LEU A 442 11.34 -11.56 -16.52
CA LEU A 442 9.99 -11.07 -16.39
C LEU A 442 9.92 -9.60 -16.79
N PHE A 443 8.88 -9.24 -17.53
CA PHE A 443 8.49 -7.88 -17.80
C PHE A 443 6.98 -7.75 -17.59
N GLY A 444 6.55 -6.75 -16.82
CA GLY A 444 5.16 -6.55 -16.47
C GLY A 444 4.74 -5.09 -16.52
N VAL A 445 3.45 -4.92 -16.71
CA VAL A 445 2.77 -3.61 -16.58
C VAL A 445 1.56 -3.83 -15.69
N ARG A 446 1.26 -2.87 -14.82
CA ARG A 446 0.04 -2.87 -14.01
C ARG A 446 -0.69 -1.57 -14.18
N TYR A 447 -1.99 -1.68 -14.40
CA TYR A 447 -2.93 -0.57 -14.39
C TYR A 447 -3.95 -0.75 -13.28
N LEU A 448 -4.08 0.26 -12.40
CA LEU A 448 -5.03 0.34 -11.29
C LEU A 448 -6.21 1.24 -11.68
N PHE A 449 -7.47 0.83 -11.36
CA PHE A 449 -8.68 1.60 -11.66
C PHE A 449 -9.70 1.60 -10.53
#